data_80479d6bc369ac563db9276bfa1e35aa
#
_entry.id   80479d6bc369ac563db9276bfa1e35aa
#
_cell.length_a   1.000
_cell.length_b   1.000
_cell.length_c   1.000
_cell.angle_alpha   90.00
_cell.angle_beta   90.00
_cell.angle_gamma   90.00
#
_symmetry.space_group_name_H-M   'P 1'
#
loop_
_entity.id
_entity.type
_entity.pdbx_description
1 polymer ?
#
loop_
_entity_poly.entity_id
_entity_poly.type
_entity_poly.pdbx_seq_one_letter_code
_entity_poly.pdbx_strand_id
1 'polypeptide(L)'
;SESKLVATTSSKIYDSNDELIADLGSERRVNAQANEIPTDLVNAIVSIEDHRFFNHRGIDTIRILGATLRNLRGGGGLQGASTLTQQLIKLTYFSTSTSDQTLSRKAQEAWLAVQLEQKATKQEILTYYINKVYMSNGNYGMQTAAQSYYGKDLKDLSIPQLALLAGMPQAPNQYDPYSHPEAAQERRNLVLSEMKGQGYISAEQYEKAINTPITDGLQSLKSANSYPPYMDNYLKEVIDQVEQETGYNLLTTGMDVYTNVDPKVQQHLWDIYNTDEYVNYPDDEMQVASTIVDVTNGKVIAQLGSRHQSSNVSFGINQAVETNRDWGSTMKPITDYAPALEYDIYDSTASIVHDVPYNYPGTDTPVYNWDRSYFG
;
A
#
# COMPACT_ATOMS: atom_id res chain seq x y z
N SER A 1 8.54 -15.93 18.77
CA SER A 1 9.90 -15.90 19.31
C SER A 1 10.49 -14.53 19.07
N GLU A 2 11.38 -14.10 19.93
CA GLU A 2 12.09 -12.80 19.85
C GLU A 2 12.84 -12.67 18.50
N SER A 3 13.27 -13.77 17.92
CA SER A 3 13.87 -13.81 16.57
C SER A 3 12.96 -13.22 15.48
N LYS A 4 11.63 -13.32 15.58
CA LYS A 4 10.70 -12.71 14.60
C LYS A 4 10.59 -11.19 14.74
N LEU A 5 10.87 -10.63 15.92
CA LEU A 5 10.88 -9.19 16.15
C LEU A 5 12.11 -8.54 15.52
N VAL A 6 13.23 -9.27 15.49
CA VAL A 6 14.53 -8.82 15.00
C VAL A 6 14.80 -9.24 13.55
N ALA A 7 14.20 -10.36 13.08
CA ALA A 7 14.51 -10.93 11.77
C ALA A 7 14.11 -9.97 10.62
N THR A 8 15.09 -9.66 9.82
CA THR A 8 14.92 -9.13 8.47
C THR A 8 14.59 -10.31 7.55
N THR A 9 13.31 -10.59 7.34
CA THR A 9 12.90 -11.61 6.38
C THR A 9 12.61 -10.91 5.06
N SER A 10 13.32 -11.31 3.99
CA SER A 10 13.01 -10.87 2.63
C SER A 10 12.16 -11.92 1.94
N SER A 11 11.19 -11.48 1.14
CA SER A 11 10.45 -12.36 0.24
C SER A 11 11.10 -12.36 -1.12
N LYS A 12 11.21 -13.54 -1.72
CA LYS A 12 11.76 -13.71 -3.06
C LYS A 12 10.65 -14.05 -4.04
N ILE A 13 10.67 -13.38 -5.18
CA ILE A 13 9.68 -13.58 -6.24
C ILE A 13 10.39 -14.15 -7.46
N TYR A 14 9.82 -15.22 -8.00
CA TYR A 14 10.35 -15.98 -9.14
C TYR A 14 9.39 -15.86 -10.33
N ASP A 15 9.94 -15.90 -11.54
CA ASP A 15 9.19 -15.90 -12.79
C ASP A 15 8.60 -17.28 -13.14
N SER A 16 8.02 -17.41 -14.32
CA SER A 16 7.43 -18.64 -14.84
C SER A 16 8.45 -19.76 -15.10
N ASN A 17 9.75 -19.46 -15.03
CA ASN A 17 10.86 -20.41 -15.19
C ASN A 17 11.60 -20.68 -13.88
N ASP A 18 11.04 -20.27 -12.75
CA ASP A 18 11.65 -20.35 -11.42
C ASP A 18 12.96 -19.52 -11.28
N GLU A 19 13.14 -18.49 -12.14
CA GLU A 19 14.24 -17.57 -12.04
C GLU A 19 13.90 -16.40 -11.11
N LEU A 20 14.83 -15.99 -10.25
CA LEU A 20 14.63 -14.89 -9.30
C LEU A 20 14.48 -13.56 -10.03
N ILE A 21 13.35 -12.86 -9.85
CA ILE A 21 13.07 -11.55 -10.44
C ILE A 21 13.06 -10.42 -9.44
N ALA A 22 12.78 -10.69 -8.16
CA ALA A 22 12.80 -9.68 -7.12
C ALA A 22 13.13 -10.29 -5.75
N ASP A 23 13.91 -9.55 -4.95
CA ASP A 23 14.13 -9.80 -3.54
C ASP A 23 13.58 -8.62 -2.74
N LEU A 24 12.34 -8.80 -2.22
CA LEU A 24 11.59 -7.73 -1.56
C LEU A 24 12.03 -7.60 -0.10
N GLY A 25 12.98 -6.76 0.17
CA GLY A 25 13.35 -6.38 1.53
C GLY A 25 14.81 -6.56 1.93
N SER A 26 15.67 -7.08 1.05
CA SER A 26 17.08 -7.31 1.40
C SER A 26 17.97 -6.05 1.36
N GLU A 27 17.64 -5.06 0.53
CA GLU A 27 18.60 -3.98 0.21
C GLU A 27 18.38 -2.65 0.94
N ARG A 28 17.24 -2.46 1.66
CA ARG A 28 16.91 -1.18 2.27
C ARG A 28 16.50 -1.25 3.74
N ARG A 29 17.15 -2.10 4.54
CA ARG A 29 16.93 -2.08 5.99
C ARG A 29 18.20 -1.68 6.72
N VAL A 30 18.23 -0.44 7.15
CA VAL A 30 19.18 0.04 8.12
C VAL A 30 18.47 0.13 9.46
N ASN A 31 18.82 -0.76 10.37
CA ASN A 31 18.22 -0.75 11.71
C ASN A 31 18.92 0.30 12.59
N ALA A 32 18.13 1.15 13.23
CA ALA A 32 18.62 2.03 14.28
C ALA A 32 18.86 1.21 15.55
N GLN A 33 19.98 1.49 16.22
CA GLN A 33 20.21 1.02 17.58
C GLN A 33 19.45 1.93 18.57
N ALA A 34 19.11 1.39 19.74
CA ALA A 34 18.33 2.13 20.73
C ALA A 34 18.94 3.50 21.12
N ASN A 35 20.28 3.59 21.15
CA ASN A 35 21.02 4.82 21.46
C ASN A 35 21.12 5.81 20.29
N GLU A 36 20.70 5.42 19.09
CA GLU A 36 20.69 6.26 17.87
C GLU A 36 19.32 6.92 17.65
N ILE A 37 18.30 6.50 18.39
CA ILE A 37 16.94 7.03 18.29
C ILE A 37 16.82 8.34 19.07
N PRO A 38 16.57 9.48 18.39
CA PRO A 38 16.46 10.76 19.09
C PRO A 38 15.19 10.83 19.94
N THR A 39 15.28 11.49 21.09
CA THR A 39 14.17 11.68 22.02
C THR A 39 12.96 12.35 21.34
N ASP A 40 13.18 13.31 20.44
CA ASP A 40 12.11 13.98 19.70
C ASP A 40 11.34 13.03 18.80
N LEU A 41 11.96 12.00 18.23
CA LEU A 41 11.25 10.95 17.48
C LEU A 41 10.38 10.10 18.41
N VAL A 42 10.91 9.70 19.56
CA VAL A 42 10.14 8.96 20.57
C VAL A 42 8.92 9.77 21.00
N ASN A 43 9.14 11.05 21.31
CA ASN A 43 8.07 11.98 21.70
C ASN A 43 7.02 12.14 20.59
N ALA A 44 7.44 12.29 19.35
CA ALA A 44 6.54 12.38 18.19
C ALA A 44 5.67 11.12 18.04
N ILE A 45 6.29 9.92 18.09
CA ILE A 45 5.57 8.65 17.96
C ILE A 45 4.57 8.46 19.11
N VAL A 46 5.00 8.66 20.37
CA VAL A 46 4.09 8.45 21.51
C VAL A 46 2.98 9.48 21.51
N SER A 47 3.23 10.71 21.09
CA SER A 47 2.23 11.77 21.02
C SER A 47 1.06 11.41 20.11
N ILE A 48 1.33 10.82 18.96
CA ILE A 48 0.31 10.57 17.94
C ILE A 48 -0.29 9.16 18.02
N GLU A 49 0.52 8.16 18.39
CA GLU A 49 0.09 6.76 18.36
C GLU A 49 -0.37 6.27 19.71
N ASP A 50 0.35 6.62 20.79
CA ASP A 50 0.11 6.04 22.12
C ASP A 50 0.62 6.95 23.25
N HIS A 51 -0.08 8.07 23.51
CA HIS A 51 0.37 9.09 24.49
C HIS A 51 0.53 8.57 25.91
N ARG A 52 0.01 7.39 26.23
CA ARG A 52 0.17 6.73 27.54
C ARG A 52 1.12 5.53 27.49
N PHE A 53 1.92 5.40 26.42
CA PHE A 53 2.79 4.25 26.17
C PHE A 53 3.62 3.85 27.40
N PHE A 54 4.22 4.81 28.09
CA PHE A 54 5.04 4.54 29.26
C PHE A 54 4.24 4.19 30.54
N ASN A 55 2.90 4.32 30.51
CA ASN A 55 2.04 4.17 31.68
C ASN A 55 1.20 2.88 31.67
N HIS A 56 1.20 2.11 30.59
CA HIS A 56 0.47 0.84 30.50
C HIS A 56 1.40 -0.34 30.27
N ARG A 57 0.85 -1.56 30.32
CA ARG A 57 1.59 -2.83 30.11
C ARG A 57 0.99 -3.63 28.97
N GLY A 58 1.21 -3.17 27.73
CA GLY A 58 0.76 -3.82 26.49
C GLY A 58 -0.61 -3.38 26.01
N ILE A 59 -1.55 -3.11 26.91
CA ILE A 59 -2.89 -2.58 26.62
C ILE A 59 -3.18 -1.34 27.47
N ASP A 60 -3.85 -0.35 26.90
CA ASP A 60 -4.34 0.82 27.64
C ASP A 60 -5.82 0.68 27.96
N THR A 61 -6.11 0.17 29.16
CA THR A 61 -7.49 -0.08 29.63
C THR A 61 -8.31 1.20 29.75
N ILE A 62 -7.69 2.32 30.09
CA ILE A 62 -8.37 3.63 30.19
C ILE A 62 -8.80 4.11 28.81
N ARG A 63 -7.93 3.96 27.81
CA ARG A 63 -8.22 4.32 26.42
C ARG A 63 -9.32 3.43 25.82
N ILE A 64 -9.29 2.13 26.12
CA ILE A 64 -10.33 1.18 25.70
C ILE A 64 -11.69 1.56 26.32
N LEU A 65 -11.74 1.85 27.62
CA LEU A 65 -12.96 2.26 28.30
C LEU A 65 -13.51 3.57 27.73
N GLY A 66 -12.65 4.56 27.47
CA GLY A 66 -13.02 5.82 26.85
C GLY A 66 -13.56 5.66 25.42
N ALA A 67 -12.98 4.76 24.61
CA ALA A 67 -13.45 4.44 23.27
C ALA A 67 -14.82 3.75 23.31
N THR A 68 -15.02 2.80 24.22
CA THR A 68 -16.30 2.10 24.42
C THR A 68 -17.42 3.05 24.80
N LEU A 69 -17.16 3.99 25.73
CA LEU A 69 -18.13 5.01 26.14
C LEU A 69 -18.49 5.98 25.00
N ARG A 70 -17.55 6.35 24.13
CA ARG A 70 -17.83 7.16 22.94
C ARG A 70 -18.70 6.41 21.93
N ASN A 71 -18.43 5.12 21.73
CA ASN A 71 -19.23 4.29 20.80
C ASN A 71 -20.67 4.11 21.28
N LEU A 72 -20.91 3.98 22.57
CA LEU A 72 -22.26 3.93 23.16
C LEU A 72 -23.05 5.25 22.96
N ARG A 73 -22.37 6.37 22.67
CA ARG A 73 -22.96 7.67 22.39
C ARG A 73 -23.12 7.98 20.89
N GLY A 74 -22.96 6.97 20.01
CA GLY A 74 -23.17 7.13 18.56
C GLY A 74 -21.96 7.61 17.76
N GLY A 75 -20.75 7.60 18.33
CA GLY A 75 -19.49 7.87 17.63
C GLY A 75 -18.88 6.58 17.10
N GLY A 76 -18.68 6.48 15.78
CA GLY A 76 -18.24 5.27 15.10
C GLY A 76 -16.89 4.72 15.55
N GLY A 77 -16.82 3.40 15.71
CA GLY A 77 -15.65 2.54 15.63
C GLY A 77 -14.60 2.62 16.76
N LEU A 78 -14.09 1.46 17.16
CA LEU A 78 -12.92 1.28 18.05
C LEU A 78 -11.58 1.76 17.44
N GLN A 79 -11.62 2.61 16.39
CA GLN A 79 -10.42 3.16 15.78
C GLN A 79 -9.64 4.04 16.76
N GLY A 80 -8.33 3.82 16.83
CA GLY A 80 -7.40 4.60 17.67
C GLY A 80 -7.22 4.09 19.11
N ALA A 81 -7.75 2.91 19.47
CA ALA A 81 -7.58 2.34 20.82
C ALA A 81 -6.38 1.37 20.95
N SER A 82 -5.73 0.98 19.86
CA SER A 82 -4.58 0.07 19.87
C SER A 82 -3.33 0.77 20.39
N THR A 83 -2.56 0.08 21.21
CA THR A 83 -1.26 0.56 21.71
C THR A 83 -0.14 0.33 20.69
N LEU A 84 1.00 1.01 20.83
CA LEU A 84 2.21 0.75 20.04
C LEU A 84 2.65 -0.71 20.12
N THR A 85 2.54 -1.32 21.28
CA THR A 85 2.87 -2.74 21.47
C THR A 85 1.93 -3.64 20.68
N GLN A 86 0.63 -3.35 20.66
CA GLN A 86 -0.34 -4.08 19.83
C GLN A 86 -0.06 -3.89 18.33
N GLN A 87 0.32 -2.68 17.91
CA GLN A 87 0.72 -2.42 16.52
C GLN A 87 1.96 -3.23 16.14
N LEU A 88 2.99 -3.27 16.99
CA LEU A 88 4.18 -4.08 16.76
C LEU A 88 3.84 -5.58 16.64
N ILE A 89 2.97 -6.09 17.52
CA ILE A 89 2.49 -7.47 17.46
C ILE A 89 1.75 -7.73 16.14
N LYS A 90 0.87 -6.81 15.73
CA LYS A 90 0.17 -6.90 14.44
C LYS A 90 1.17 -6.99 13.28
N LEU A 91 2.13 -6.09 13.20
CA LEU A 91 3.16 -6.07 12.14
C LEU A 91 4.07 -7.31 12.13
N THR A 92 4.17 -8.03 13.24
CA THR A 92 5.09 -9.16 13.39
C THR A 92 4.44 -10.52 13.14
N TYR A 93 3.16 -10.67 13.52
CA TYR A 93 2.52 -11.98 13.63
C TYR A 93 1.22 -12.11 12.87
N PHE A 94 0.64 -11.00 12.41
CA PHE A 94 -0.68 -11.00 11.78
C PHE A 94 -0.64 -10.32 10.42
N SER A 95 -1.62 -10.66 9.57
CA SER A 95 -1.91 -9.97 8.34
C SER A 95 -2.32 -8.52 8.58
N THR A 96 -2.00 -7.63 7.65
CA THR A 96 -2.48 -6.25 7.62
C THR A 96 -3.85 -6.10 6.96
N SER A 97 -4.37 -7.17 6.31
CA SER A 97 -5.67 -7.18 5.65
C SER A 97 -6.83 -6.81 6.59
N THR A 98 -7.72 -5.96 6.08
CA THR A 98 -8.92 -5.50 6.82
C THR A 98 -9.96 -6.60 7.00
N SER A 99 -10.02 -7.61 6.12
CA SER A 99 -10.95 -8.74 6.19
C SER A 99 -10.74 -9.63 7.42
N ASP A 100 -9.53 -9.64 7.98
CA ASP A 100 -9.13 -10.48 9.10
C ASP A 100 -9.31 -9.82 10.48
N GLN A 101 -9.86 -8.60 10.56
CA GLN A 101 -10.00 -7.86 11.82
C GLN A 101 -11.16 -8.37 12.66
N THR A 102 -11.07 -9.60 13.13
CA THR A 102 -12.05 -10.23 14.05
C THR A 102 -11.79 -9.84 15.51
N LEU A 103 -12.84 -9.94 16.34
CA LEU A 103 -12.70 -9.78 17.81
C LEU A 103 -11.71 -10.79 18.40
N SER A 104 -11.69 -12.00 17.89
CA SER A 104 -10.74 -13.05 18.30
C SER A 104 -9.29 -12.63 18.04
N ARG A 105 -9.01 -12.09 16.86
CA ARG A 105 -7.69 -11.56 16.52
C ARG A 105 -7.28 -10.39 17.42
N LYS A 106 -8.18 -9.46 17.69
CA LYS A 106 -7.92 -8.35 18.62
C LYS A 106 -7.60 -8.82 20.04
N ALA A 107 -8.26 -9.88 20.50
CA ALA A 107 -7.94 -10.50 21.79
C ALA A 107 -6.54 -11.16 21.76
N GLN A 108 -6.16 -11.81 20.68
CA GLN A 108 -4.82 -12.40 20.51
C GLN A 108 -3.73 -11.32 20.45
N GLU A 109 -3.94 -10.23 19.70
CA GLU A 109 -3.02 -9.08 19.66
C GLU A 109 -2.81 -8.51 21.07
N ALA A 110 -3.90 -8.30 21.82
CA ALA A 110 -3.85 -7.77 23.18
C ALA A 110 -3.10 -8.70 24.15
N TRP A 111 -3.38 -10.01 24.09
CA TRP A 111 -2.69 -10.99 24.91
C TRP A 111 -1.20 -11.06 24.61
N LEU A 112 -0.82 -11.11 23.33
CA LEU A 112 0.59 -11.12 22.91
C LEU A 112 1.31 -9.82 23.29
N ALA A 113 0.63 -8.66 23.22
CA ALA A 113 1.20 -7.38 23.63
C ALA A 113 1.53 -7.37 25.14
N VAL A 114 0.65 -7.90 25.99
CA VAL A 114 0.91 -8.04 27.42
C VAL A 114 2.07 -9.00 27.67
N GLN A 115 2.15 -10.12 26.96
CA GLN A 115 3.25 -11.08 27.07
C GLN A 115 4.59 -10.47 26.63
N LEU A 116 4.59 -9.64 25.57
CA LEU A 116 5.79 -8.97 25.10
C LEU A 116 6.33 -7.99 26.16
N GLU A 117 5.46 -7.18 26.76
CA GLU A 117 5.87 -6.20 27.78
C GLU A 117 6.31 -6.82 29.12
N GLN A 118 6.09 -8.11 29.32
CA GLN A 118 6.71 -8.85 30.42
C GLN A 118 8.17 -9.23 30.16
N LYS A 119 8.60 -9.24 28.88
CA LYS A 119 9.88 -9.74 28.42
C LYS A 119 10.79 -8.68 27.81
N ALA A 120 10.22 -7.60 27.31
CA ALA A 120 10.91 -6.51 26.66
C ALA A 120 10.60 -5.16 27.34
N THR A 121 11.60 -4.31 27.42
CA THR A 121 11.46 -2.95 27.91
C THR A 121 10.72 -2.06 26.91
N LYS A 122 10.17 -0.96 27.37
CA LYS A 122 9.54 0.05 26.49
C LYS A 122 10.48 0.56 25.42
N GLN A 123 11.74 0.72 25.72
CA GLN A 123 12.76 1.15 24.75
C GLN A 123 13.00 0.10 23.66
N GLU A 124 13.11 -1.17 24.04
CA GLU A 124 13.23 -2.27 23.06
C GLU A 124 12.00 -2.36 22.17
N ILE A 125 10.79 -2.24 22.71
CA ILE A 125 9.54 -2.25 21.96
C ILE A 125 9.49 -1.10 20.95
N LEU A 126 9.86 0.12 21.36
CA LEU A 126 9.98 1.26 20.44
C LEU A 126 11.03 1.04 19.37
N THR A 127 12.19 0.49 19.73
CA THR A 127 13.24 0.17 18.78
C THR A 127 12.77 -0.84 17.71
N TYR A 128 12.08 -1.91 18.13
CA TYR A 128 11.50 -2.88 17.23
C TYR A 128 10.44 -2.26 16.30
N TYR A 129 9.58 -1.40 16.86
CA TYR A 129 8.56 -0.69 16.09
C TYR A 129 9.20 0.23 15.04
N ILE A 130 10.13 1.08 15.43
CA ILE A 130 10.84 2.02 14.55
C ILE A 130 11.56 1.30 13.41
N ASN A 131 12.13 0.13 13.67
CA ASN A 131 12.84 -0.67 12.68
C ASN A 131 11.92 -1.50 11.78
N LYS A 132 10.64 -1.67 12.14
CA LYS A 132 9.74 -2.58 11.43
C LYS A 132 8.68 -1.90 10.58
N VAL A 133 8.29 -0.69 10.92
CA VAL A 133 7.19 0.01 10.22
C VAL A 133 7.52 0.28 8.76
N TYR A 134 6.51 0.11 7.90
CA TYR A 134 6.60 0.52 6.51
C TYR A 134 6.45 2.04 6.38
N MET A 135 7.28 2.65 5.54
CA MET A 135 7.47 4.09 5.44
C MET A 135 7.27 4.62 4.02
N SER A 136 6.54 3.91 3.16
CA SER A 136 6.39 4.19 1.72
C SER A 136 7.66 4.03 0.90
N ASN A 137 7.54 4.03 -0.41
CA ASN A 137 8.65 3.96 -1.38
C ASN A 137 9.62 2.80 -1.12
N GLY A 138 9.10 1.64 -0.66
CA GLY A 138 9.91 0.45 -0.37
C GLY A 138 10.80 0.56 0.88
N ASN A 139 10.64 1.60 1.70
CA ASN A 139 11.42 1.80 2.92
C ASN A 139 10.79 1.08 4.11
N TYR A 140 11.56 0.24 4.78
CA TYR A 140 11.19 -0.41 6.03
C TYR A 140 12.08 0.08 7.15
N GLY A 141 11.43 0.58 8.21
CA GLY A 141 12.08 1.25 9.33
C GLY A 141 12.33 2.74 9.09
N MET A 142 12.26 3.50 10.17
CA MET A 142 12.38 4.95 10.12
C MET A 142 13.81 5.42 9.84
N GLN A 143 14.83 4.65 10.24
CA GLN A 143 16.23 4.95 9.90
C GLN A 143 16.46 4.83 8.40
N THR A 144 15.93 3.80 7.78
CA THR A 144 15.96 3.63 6.31
C THR A 144 15.26 4.79 5.60
N ALA A 145 14.07 5.18 6.08
CA ALA A 145 13.33 6.32 5.53
C ALA A 145 14.08 7.64 5.71
N ALA A 146 14.74 7.87 6.85
CA ALA A 146 15.59 9.04 7.09
C ALA A 146 16.71 9.15 6.06
N GLN A 147 17.40 8.06 5.79
CA GLN A 147 18.46 8.02 4.79
C GLN A 147 17.94 8.16 3.37
N SER A 148 16.82 7.50 3.04
CA SER A 148 16.21 7.56 1.71
C SER A 148 15.63 8.94 1.40
N TYR A 149 14.92 9.55 2.35
CA TYR A 149 14.21 10.82 2.14
C TYR A 149 15.09 12.04 2.34
N TYR A 150 16.00 12.00 3.32
CA TYR A 150 16.78 13.15 3.72
C TYR A 150 18.31 12.98 3.57
N GLY A 151 18.77 11.76 3.24
CA GLY A 151 20.21 11.45 3.19
C GLY A 151 20.92 11.59 4.54
N LYS A 152 20.18 11.44 5.65
CA LYS A 152 20.66 11.66 7.02
C LYS A 152 20.24 10.51 7.93
N ASP A 153 20.94 10.36 9.04
CA ASP A 153 20.53 9.50 10.13
C ASP A 153 19.41 10.15 10.95
N LEU A 154 18.62 9.35 11.66
CA LEU A 154 17.51 9.84 12.50
C LEU A 154 17.95 10.93 13.49
N LYS A 155 19.13 10.78 14.07
CA LYS A 155 19.70 11.75 15.05
C LYS A 155 19.99 13.14 14.46
N ASP A 156 20.14 13.24 13.15
CA ASP A 156 20.48 14.47 12.42
C ASP A 156 19.27 15.15 11.78
N LEU A 157 18.07 14.59 11.99
CA LEU A 157 16.82 15.14 11.46
C LEU A 157 16.27 16.25 12.36
N SER A 158 15.63 17.23 11.72
CA SER A 158 14.90 18.30 12.41
C SER A 158 13.57 17.82 12.98
N ILE A 159 13.00 18.55 13.95
CA ILE A 159 11.69 18.25 14.55
C ILE A 159 10.59 18.04 13.48
N PRO A 160 10.38 18.90 12.47
CA PRO A 160 9.36 18.67 11.43
C PRO A 160 9.62 17.41 10.61
N GLN A 161 10.89 17.05 10.32
CA GLN A 161 11.23 15.81 9.62
C GLN A 161 10.92 14.57 10.48
N LEU A 162 11.28 14.60 11.75
CA LEU A 162 10.94 13.52 12.70
C LEU A 162 9.42 13.39 12.89
N ALA A 163 8.68 14.50 12.95
CA ALA A 163 7.23 14.50 13.06
C ALA A 163 6.56 13.90 11.82
N LEU A 164 7.07 14.15 10.61
CA LEU A 164 6.60 13.49 9.40
C LEU A 164 6.80 11.97 9.50
N LEU A 165 8.02 11.51 9.80
CA LEU A 165 8.31 10.09 9.93
C LEU A 165 7.44 9.41 10.99
N ALA A 166 7.19 10.05 12.13
CA ALA A 166 6.32 9.55 13.19
C ALA A 166 4.84 9.44 12.75
N GLY A 167 4.41 10.32 11.84
CA GLY A 167 3.02 10.36 11.34
C GLY A 167 2.71 9.37 10.23
N MET A 168 3.70 8.95 9.44
CA MET A 168 3.52 8.12 8.25
C MET A 168 2.97 6.70 8.52
N PRO A 169 3.35 5.96 9.59
CA PRO A 169 2.98 4.55 9.74
C PRO A 169 1.47 4.24 9.73
N GLN A 170 0.62 5.20 10.02
CA GLN A 170 -0.84 5.02 9.99
C GLN A 170 -1.35 4.71 8.57
N ALA A 171 -0.83 5.41 7.56
CA ALA A 171 -1.16 5.24 6.14
C ALA A 171 0.03 5.70 5.28
N PRO A 172 1.11 4.89 5.19
CA PRO A 172 2.39 5.34 4.64
C PRO A 172 2.31 5.89 3.22
N ASN A 173 1.55 5.22 2.34
CA ASN A 173 1.41 5.67 0.96
C ASN A 173 0.54 6.93 0.85
N GLN A 174 -0.44 7.12 1.74
CA GLN A 174 -1.28 8.33 1.76
C GLN A 174 -0.52 9.54 2.32
N TYR A 175 0.43 9.32 3.22
CA TYR A 175 1.24 10.39 3.83
C TYR A 175 2.65 10.47 3.22
N ASP A 176 2.82 9.95 2.02
CA ASP A 176 4.05 10.06 1.26
C ASP A 176 4.27 11.51 0.79
N PRO A 177 5.35 12.18 1.20
CA PRO A 177 5.59 13.59 0.86
C PRO A 177 5.89 13.84 -0.62
N TYR A 178 6.19 12.80 -1.39
CA TYR A 178 6.46 12.91 -2.84
C TYR A 178 5.18 12.85 -3.66
N SER A 179 4.29 11.92 -3.34
CA SER A 179 3.05 11.70 -4.09
C SER A 179 1.84 12.45 -3.51
N HIS A 180 1.84 12.72 -2.18
CA HIS A 180 0.71 13.36 -1.47
C HIS A 180 1.21 14.43 -0.47
N PRO A 181 1.89 15.50 -0.95
CA PRO A 181 2.54 16.47 -0.07
C PRO A 181 1.57 17.21 0.87
N GLU A 182 0.34 17.50 0.43
CA GLU A 182 -0.67 18.15 1.25
C GLU A 182 -1.11 17.25 2.43
N ALA A 183 -1.44 16.00 2.16
CA ALA A 183 -1.83 15.04 3.19
C ALA A 183 -0.69 14.74 4.16
N ALA A 184 0.54 14.66 3.64
CA ALA A 184 1.75 14.51 4.45
C ALA A 184 1.97 15.72 5.37
N GLN A 185 1.75 16.95 4.86
CA GLN A 185 1.86 18.17 5.65
C GLN A 185 0.80 18.25 6.75
N GLU A 186 -0.44 17.94 6.43
CA GLU A 186 -1.52 17.90 7.42
C GLU A 186 -1.23 16.89 8.53
N ARG A 187 -0.78 15.69 8.17
CA ARG A 187 -0.42 14.65 9.13
C ARG A 187 0.76 15.05 10.00
N ARG A 188 1.83 15.61 9.42
CA ARG A 188 2.97 16.18 10.17
C ARG A 188 2.52 17.25 11.15
N ASN A 189 1.69 18.17 10.72
CA ASN A 189 1.21 19.28 11.56
C ASN A 189 0.34 18.76 12.72
N LEU A 190 -0.43 17.68 12.51
CA LEU A 190 -1.16 17.02 13.57
C LEU A 190 -0.20 16.45 14.63
N VAL A 191 0.87 15.74 14.21
CA VAL A 191 1.90 15.23 15.13
C VAL A 191 2.52 16.37 15.94
N LEU A 192 2.92 17.47 15.28
CA LEU A 192 3.50 18.64 15.94
C LEU A 192 2.53 19.28 16.96
N SER A 193 1.23 19.34 16.62
CA SER A 193 0.19 19.82 17.53
C SER A 193 0.06 18.95 18.79
N GLU A 194 0.10 17.63 18.62
CA GLU A 194 0.07 16.68 19.74
C GLU A 194 1.32 16.78 20.60
N MET A 195 2.51 16.92 20.00
CA MET A 195 3.77 17.14 20.73
C MET A 195 3.72 18.42 21.57
N LYS A 196 3.19 19.52 21.01
CA LYS A 196 2.99 20.78 21.72
C LYS A 196 2.00 20.63 22.86
N GLY A 197 0.84 19.99 22.57
CA GLY A 197 -0.22 19.78 23.56
C GLY A 197 0.23 18.95 24.76
N GLN A 198 1.18 18.05 24.57
CA GLN A 198 1.78 17.22 25.62
C GLN A 198 3.06 17.81 26.25
N GLY A 199 3.48 18.99 25.80
CA GLY A 199 4.62 19.72 26.36
C GLY A 199 6.00 19.22 25.90
N TYR A 200 6.08 18.41 24.86
CA TYR A 200 7.36 17.91 24.32
C TYR A 200 8.09 18.96 23.48
N ILE A 201 7.38 19.92 22.90
CA ILE A 201 7.95 21.07 22.19
C ILE A 201 7.32 22.37 22.67
N SER A 202 8.09 23.45 22.63
CA SER A 202 7.61 24.79 22.95
C SER A 202 6.68 25.36 21.88
N ALA A 203 5.93 26.42 22.20
CA ALA A 203 5.12 27.15 21.24
C ALA A 203 5.98 27.72 20.10
N GLU A 204 7.18 28.21 20.40
CA GLU A 204 8.12 28.74 19.40
C GLU A 204 8.63 27.64 18.45
N GLN A 205 9.00 26.47 19.00
CA GLN A 205 9.40 25.31 18.21
C GLN A 205 8.28 24.83 17.29
N TYR A 206 7.05 24.79 17.81
CA TYR A 206 5.85 24.43 17.03
C TYR A 206 5.64 25.39 15.86
N GLU A 207 5.61 26.71 16.12
CA GLU A 207 5.40 27.71 15.07
C GLU A 207 6.48 27.64 13.97
N LYS A 208 7.74 27.45 14.37
CA LYS A 208 8.82 27.23 13.40
C LYS A 208 8.61 25.97 12.58
N ALA A 209 8.22 24.87 13.24
CA ALA A 209 8.09 23.57 12.57
C ALA A 209 6.92 23.51 11.60
N ILE A 210 5.74 24.07 11.90
CA ILE A 210 4.58 24.09 10.99
C ILE A 210 4.81 24.98 9.77
N ASN A 211 5.62 26.02 9.88
CA ASN A 211 5.99 26.92 8.79
C ASN A 211 7.12 26.35 7.91
N THR A 212 7.76 25.25 8.30
CA THR A 212 8.76 24.58 7.45
C THR A 212 8.04 23.86 6.30
N PRO A 213 8.42 24.07 5.05
CA PRO A 213 7.85 23.35 3.91
C PRO A 213 7.93 21.84 4.10
N ILE A 214 6.93 21.08 3.63
CA ILE A 214 6.95 19.62 3.74
C ILE A 214 8.09 18.99 2.94
N THR A 215 8.53 19.68 1.90
CA THR A 215 9.62 19.27 1.01
C THR A 215 11.00 19.67 1.52
N ASP A 216 11.09 20.34 2.68
CA ASP A 216 12.35 20.82 3.23
C ASP A 216 13.33 19.66 3.50
N GLY A 217 14.45 19.68 2.77
CA GLY A 217 15.50 18.67 2.88
C GLY A 217 15.20 17.34 2.17
N LEU A 218 14.05 17.18 1.52
CA LEU A 218 13.77 15.98 0.72
C LEU A 218 14.78 15.88 -0.43
N GLN A 219 15.33 14.68 -0.60
CA GLN A 219 16.20 14.33 -1.72
C GLN A 219 15.42 13.61 -2.80
N SER A 220 15.92 13.63 -4.04
CA SER A 220 15.39 12.76 -5.09
C SER A 220 15.50 11.30 -4.63
N LEU A 221 14.39 10.58 -4.67
CA LEU A 221 14.39 9.15 -4.36
C LEU A 221 15.33 8.44 -5.34
N LYS A 222 16.32 7.75 -4.81
CA LYS A 222 17.12 6.84 -5.63
C LYS A 222 16.25 5.63 -5.93
N SER A 223 16.12 5.31 -7.22
CA SER A 223 15.57 4.00 -7.60
C SER A 223 16.47 2.93 -6.97
N ALA A 224 15.94 2.21 -6.03
CA ALA A 224 16.63 1.09 -5.39
C ALA A 224 15.71 -0.13 -5.42
N ASN A 225 14.97 -0.26 -6.53
CA ASN A 225 14.24 -1.47 -6.77
C ASN A 225 15.27 -2.56 -7.10
N SER A 226 15.25 -3.63 -6.31
CA SER A 226 16.04 -4.86 -6.56
C SER A 226 15.49 -5.63 -7.77
N TYR A 227 14.62 -5.00 -8.56
CA TYR A 227 13.96 -5.58 -9.72
C TYR A 227 13.91 -4.58 -10.88
N PRO A 228 13.81 -5.06 -12.13
CA PRO A 228 13.69 -4.20 -13.30
C PRO A 228 12.42 -3.31 -13.26
N PRO A 229 12.49 -2.04 -13.69
CA PRO A 229 11.33 -1.12 -13.65
C PRO A 229 10.07 -1.65 -14.33
N TYR A 230 10.22 -2.43 -15.40
CA TYR A 230 9.09 -3.03 -16.12
C TYR A 230 8.31 -4.07 -15.31
N MET A 231 8.84 -4.54 -14.17
CA MET A 231 8.17 -5.50 -13.28
C MET A 231 7.27 -4.82 -12.24
N ASP A 232 7.35 -3.52 -12.02
CA ASP A 232 6.77 -2.83 -10.88
C ASP A 232 5.27 -3.09 -10.69
N ASN A 233 4.46 -2.89 -11.74
CA ASN A 233 3.02 -3.09 -11.67
C ASN A 233 2.65 -4.58 -11.50
N TYR A 234 3.38 -5.49 -12.15
CA TYR A 234 3.14 -6.93 -11.97
C TYR A 234 3.43 -7.36 -10.53
N LEU A 235 4.55 -6.91 -9.96
CA LEU A 235 4.92 -7.22 -8.58
C LEU A 235 3.94 -6.64 -7.58
N LYS A 236 3.38 -5.45 -7.84
CA LYS A 236 2.33 -4.87 -7.02
C LYS A 236 1.13 -5.81 -6.92
N GLU A 237 0.64 -6.32 -8.05
CA GLU A 237 -0.48 -7.26 -8.07
C GLU A 237 -0.15 -8.57 -7.34
N VAL A 238 1.07 -9.09 -7.48
CA VAL A 238 1.52 -10.27 -6.75
C VAL A 238 1.48 -10.03 -5.24
N ILE A 239 1.95 -8.87 -4.78
CA ILE A 239 1.93 -8.50 -3.36
C ILE A 239 0.49 -8.43 -2.85
N ASP A 240 -0.38 -7.73 -3.58
CA ASP A 240 -1.78 -7.53 -3.22
C ASP A 240 -2.55 -8.87 -3.21
N GLN A 241 -2.33 -9.73 -4.20
CA GLN A 241 -2.96 -11.05 -4.29
C GLN A 241 -2.51 -11.97 -3.15
N VAL A 242 -1.22 -12.04 -2.86
CA VAL A 242 -0.70 -12.85 -1.75
C VAL A 242 -1.27 -12.37 -0.41
N GLU A 243 -1.36 -11.05 -0.22
CA GLU A 243 -1.97 -10.50 1.00
C GLU A 243 -3.45 -10.84 1.11
N GLN A 244 -4.21 -10.77 0.02
CA GLN A 244 -5.62 -11.15 -0.01
C GLN A 244 -5.84 -12.64 0.27
N GLU A 245 -5.03 -13.53 -0.31
CA GLU A 245 -5.22 -14.97 -0.19
C GLU A 245 -4.68 -15.55 1.10
N THR A 246 -3.56 -15.04 1.61
CA THR A 246 -2.84 -15.62 2.75
C THR A 246 -2.95 -14.78 4.02
N GLY A 247 -3.29 -13.50 3.86
CA GLY A 247 -3.25 -12.54 4.93
C GLY A 247 -1.83 -12.10 5.34
N TYR A 248 -0.79 -12.56 4.64
CA TYR A 248 0.60 -12.17 4.92
C TYR A 248 1.07 -11.11 3.93
N ASN A 249 1.72 -10.07 4.45
CA ASN A 249 2.35 -9.06 3.62
C ASN A 249 3.76 -9.50 3.22
N LEU A 250 4.01 -9.64 1.91
CA LEU A 250 5.30 -10.07 1.36
C LEU A 250 6.47 -9.16 1.73
N LEU A 251 6.18 -7.90 2.00
CA LEU A 251 7.21 -6.92 2.34
C LEU A 251 7.70 -7.06 3.78
N THR A 252 6.96 -7.80 4.62
CA THR A 252 7.28 -8.01 6.05
C THR A 252 7.44 -9.47 6.44
N THR A 253 6.99 -10.40 5.58
CA THR A 253 7.03 -11.84 5.84
C THR A 253 7.92 -12.50 4.79
N GLY A 254 8.98 -13.21 5.19
CA GLY A 254 9.84 -13.92 4.25
C GLY A 254 9.10 -15.11 3.63
N MET A 255 8.85 -15.02 2.32
CA MET A 255 8.16 -16.03 1.52
C MET A 255 8.86 -16.20 0.17
N ASP A 256 8.87 -17.39 -0.35
CA ASP A 256 9.21 -17.64 -1.74
C ASP A 256 7.91 -17.71 -2.56
N VAL A 257 7.76 -16.83 -3.55
CA VAL A 257 6.55 -16.70 -4.37
C VAL A 257 6.89 -16.98 -5.82
N TYR A 258 6.24 -17.99 -6.38
CA TYR A 258 6.40 -18.41 -7.77
C TYR A 258 5.25 -17.83 -8.59
N THR A 259 5.57 -17.02 -9.59
CA THR A 259 4.60 -16.30 -10.41
C THR A 259 4.49 -16.91 -11.81
N ASN A 260 3.50 -16.42 -12.56
CA ASN A 260 3.31 -16.83 -13.95
C ASN A 260 3.90 -15.81 -14.95
N VAL A 261 4.63 -14.79 -14.47
CA VAL A 261 5.16 -13.76 -15.36
C VAL A 261 6.16 -14.35 -16.35
N ASP A 262 6.00 -13.97 -17.61
CA ASP A 262 7.02 -14.16 -18.64
C ASP A 262 7.84 -12.86 -18.74
N PRO A 263 9.11 -12.85 -18.30
CA PRO A 263 9.91 -11.62 -18.28
C PRO A 263 10.12 -11.02 -19.66
N LYS A 264 10.14 -11.84 -20.72
CA LYS A 264 10.33 -11.38 -22.09
C LYS A 264 9.07 -10.68 -22.62
N VAL A 265 7.90 -11.26 -22.35
CA VAL A 265 6.62 -10.66 -22.71
C VAL A 265 6.40 -9.37 -21.92
N GLN A 266 6.72 -9.37 -20.64
CA GLN A 266 6.63 -8.21 -19.74
C GLN A 266 7.55 -7.07 -20.21
N GLN A 267 8.81 -7.38 -20.53
CA GLN A 267 9.78 -6.41 -21.07
C GLN A 267 9.30 -5.84 -22.41
N HIS A 268 8.84 -6.70 -23.32
CA HIS A 268 8.36 -6.26 -24.62
C HIS A 268 7.12 -5.36 -24.52
N LEU A 269 6.20 -5.66 -23.60
CA LEU A 269 5.06 -4.79 -23.31
C LEU A 269 5.52 -3.41 -22.82
N TRP A 270 6.55 -3.38 -21.94
CA TRP A 270 7.13 -2.13 -21.46
C TRP A 270 7.81 -1.34 -22.61
N ASP A 271 8.51 -2.01 -23.51
CA ASP A 271 9.15 -1.37 -24.68
C ASP A 271 8.11 -0.75 -25.60
N ILE A 272 6.98 -1.45 -25.86
CA ILE A 272 5.85 -0.90 -26.63
C ILE A 272 5.32 0.39 -26.01
N TYR A 273 5.26 0.49 -24.67
CA TYR A 273 4.68 1.63 -23.97
C TYR A 273 5.64 2.82 -23.86
N ASN A 274 6.94 2.57 -23.72
CA ASN A 274 7.92 3.56 -23.33
C ASN A 274 8.96 3.91 -24.41
N THR A 275 8.81 3.34 -25.61
CA THR A 275 9.64 3.69 -26.79
C THR A 275 8.74 3.97 -28.00
N ASP A 276 9.28 4.69 -28.98
CA ASP A 276 8.59 4.97 -30.24
C ASP A 276 8.82 3.88 -31.30
N GLU A 277 9.44 2.74 -30.92
CA GLU A 277 9.79 1.68 -31.87
C GLU A 277 8.55 0.95 -32.43
N TYR A 278 7.51 0.78 -31.59
CA TYR A 278 6.34 -0.03 -31.94
C TYR A 278 5.08 0.82 -32.17
N VAL A 279 4.89 1.87 -31.37
CA VAL A 279 3.69 2.72 -31.40
C VAL A 279 4.09 4.17 -31.26
N ASN A 280 3.65 5.02 -32.19
CA ASN A 280 3.71 6.48 -32.07
C ASN A 280 2.51 6.96 -31.26
N TYR A 281 2.72 7.31 -30.00
CA TYR A 281 1.69 7.91 -29.18
C TYR A 281 1.53 9.41 -29.49
N PRO A 282 0.31 9.97 -29.39
CA PRO A 282 0.05 11.36 -29.77
C PRO A 282 0.79 12.36 -28.88
N ASP A 283 1.01 12.03 -27.64
CA ASP A 283 1.70 12.85 -26.62
C ASP A 283 2.18 11.97 -25.44
N ASP A 284 2.88 12.59 -24.49
CA ASP A 284 3.37 11.95 -23.28
C ASP A 284 2.31 11.84 -22.18
N GLU A 285 1.18 12.52 -22.29
CA GLU A 285 0.08 12.49 -21.32
C GLU A 285 -0.83 11.28 -21.52
N MET A 286 -0.89 10.72 -22.74
CA MET A 286 -1.68 9.55 -23.04
C MET A 286 -1.20 8.35 -22.24
N GLN A 287 -2.10 7.77 -21.44
CA GLN A 287 -1.83 6.56 -20.67
C GLN A 287 -2.45 5.32 -21.32
N VAL A 288 -1.75 4.22 -21.19
CA VAL A 288 -2.17 2.90 -21.69
C VAL A 288 -1.91 1.88 -20.59
N ALA A 289 -2.82 0.93 -20.45
CA ALA A 289 -2.67 -0.19 -19.53
C ALA A 289 -3.13 -1.48 -20.20
N SER A 290 -2.46 -2.60 -19.92
CA SER A 290 -2.80 -3.92 -20.48
C SER A 290 -2.53 -5.05 -19.51
N THR A 291 -3.35 -6.08 -19.61
CA THR A 291 -3.14 -7.40 -19.00
C THR A 291 -3.07 -8.44 -20.12
N ILE A 292 -2.00 -9.25 -20.14
CA ILE A 292 -1.83 -10.34 -21.09
C ILE A 292 -2.06 -11.66 -20.36
N VAL A 293 -3.01 -12.44 -20.89
CA VAL A 293 -3.42 -13.73 -20.34
C VAL A 293 -3.10 -14.84 -21.33
N ASP A 294 -2.50 -15.92 -20.83
CA ASP A 294 -2.36 -17.15 -21.58
C ASP A 294 -3.72 -17.84 -21.68
N VAL A 295 -4.29 -17.86 -22.89
CA VAL A 295 -5.63 -18.40 -23.16
C VAL A 295 -5.73 -19.92 -22.93
N THR A 296 -4.61 -20.63 -22.83
CA THR A 296 -4.60 -22.08 -22.63
C THR A 296 -4.85 -22.46 -21.17
N ASN A 297 -4.56 -21.56 -20.22
CA ASN A 297 -4.59 -21.87 -18.80
C ASN A 297 -5.14 -20.72 -17.93
N GLY A 298 -5.45 -19.55 -18.51
CA GLY A 298 -5.99 -18.38 -17.81
C GLY A 298 -4.98 -17.60 -16.96
N LYS A 299 -3.68 -17.89 -17.07
CA LYS A 299 -2.65 -17.23 -16.25
C LYS A 299 -2.28 -15.87 -16.80
N VAL A 300 -2.13 -14.88 -15.93
CA VAL A 300 -1.61 -13.55 -16.30
C VAL A 300 -0.09 -13.67 -16.44
N ILE A 301 0.41 -13.51 -17.66
CA ILE A 301 1.83 -13.63 -17.99
C ILE A 301 2.54 -12.31 -18.13
N ALA A 302 1.81 -11.22 -18.32
CA ALA A 302 2.33 -9.85 -18.27
C ALA A 302 1.23 -8.86 -17.89
N GLN A 303 1.60 -7.78 -17.23
CA GLN A 303 0.69 -6.69 -16.91
C GLN A 303 1.45 -5.39 -16.70
N LEU A 304 1.00 -4.32 -17.33
CA LEU A 304 1.57 -2.99 -17.20
C LEU A 304 0.45 -1.95 -17.06
N GLY A 305 0.55 -1.10 -16.06
CA GLY A 305 -0.51 -0.19 -15.64
C GLY A 305 -0.43 1.23 -16.18
N SER A 306 0.70 1.63 -16.76
CA SER A 306 0.89 3.00 -17.27
C SER A 306 2.11 3.12 -18.16
N ARG A 307 2.15 4.21 -18.96
CA ARG A 307 3.36 4.71 -19.64
C ARG A 307 4.11 5.64 -18.69
N HIS A 308 5.43 5.75 -18.90
CA HIS A 308 6.31 6.72 -18.22
C HIS A 308 6.17 6.72 -16.70
N GLN A 309 5.98 5.53 -16.12
CA GLN A 309 5.98 5.40 -14.67
C GLN A 309 7.30 5.92 -14.11
N SER A 310 7.24 6.79 -13.12
CA SER A 310 8.43 7.34 -12.49
C SER A 310 9.28 6.22 -11.90
N SER A 311 10.55 6.15 -12.27
CA SER A 311 11.53 5.19 -11.72
C SER A 311 11.75 5.36 -10.20
N ASN A 312 11.25 6.46 -9.63
CA ASN A 312 11.37 6.78 -8.22
C ASN A 312 10.17 6.28 -7.39
N VAL A 313 9.12 5.77 -8.04
CA VAL A 313 7.93 5.23 -7.39
C VAL A 313 8.00 3.71 -7.46
N SER A 314 7.95 3.06 -6.29
CA SER A 314 7.78 1.61 -6.20
C SER A 314 6.32 1.28 -5.98
N PHE A 315 5.84 0.26 -6.69
CA PHE A 315 4.44 -0.20 -6.62
C PHE A 315 3.44 0.92 -6.96
N GLY A 316 3.70 1.59 -8.09
CA GLY A 316 2.86 2.67 -8.60
C GLY A 316 1.46 2.20 -8.97
N ILE A 317 0.56 3.18 -9.21
CA ILE A 317 -0.83 2.90 -9.60
C ILE A 317 -0.85 2.02 -10.84
N ASN A 318 -1.55 0.89 -10.74
CA ASN A 318 -1.76 -0.03 -11.84
C ASN A 318 -3.12 0.21 -12.50
N GLN A 319 -3.17 1.04 -13.53
CA GLN A 319 -4.41 1.39 -14.23
C GLN A 319 -5.05 0.21 -14.98
N ALA A 320 -4.36 -0.93 -15.11
CA ALA A 320 -4.94 -2.15 -15.67
C ALA A 320 -6.02 -2.75 -14.76
N VAL A 321 -5.95 -2.50 -13.45
CA VAL A 321 -6.86 -3.04 -12.43
C VAL A 321 -7.43 -1.97 -11.49
N GLU A 322 -6.76 -0.83 -11.33
CA GLU A 322 -7.16 0.27 -10.46
C GLU A 322 -7.72 1.44 -11.29
N THR A 323 -8.89 1.26 -11.91
CA THR A 323 -9.52 2.30 -12.72
C THR A 323 -10.99 2.50 -12.36
N ASN A 324 -11.44 3.76 -12.39
CA ASN A 324 -12.84 4.16 -12.22
C ASN A 324 -13.45 4.64 -13.55
N ARG A 325 -12.89 4.25 -14.68
CA ARG A 325 -13.39 4.65 -15.99
C ARG A 325 -14.60 3.81 -16.40
N ASP A 326 -15.47 4.42 -17.22
CA ASP A 326 -16.60 3.76 -17.83
C ASP A 326 -16.10 2.73 -18.90
N TRP A 327 -16.59 1.50 -18.79
CA TRP A 327 -16.20 0.39 -19.64
C TRP A 327 -16.86 0.44 -21.01
N GLY A 328 -18.04 1.08 -21.10
CA GLY A 328 -18.82 1.16 -22.31
C GLY A 328 -19.07 -0.23 -22.95
N SER A 329 -19.00 -0.31 -24.26
CA SER A 329 -19.26 -1.54 -25.04
C SER A 329 -18.25 -2.67 -24.83
N THR A 330 -17.13 -2.43 -24.16
CA THR A 330 -16.16 -3.49 -23.83
C THR A 330 -16.71 -4.51 -22.82
N MET A 331 -17.82 -4.17 -22.14
CA MET A 331 -18.51 -5.10 -21.23
C MET A 331 -19.40 -6.13 -21.96
N LYS A 332 -19.80 -5.90 -23.21
CA LYS A 332 -20.71 -6.79 -23.95
C LYS A 332 -20.28 -8.27 -23.99
N PRO A 333 -19.01 -8.62 -24.15
CA PRO A 333 -18.61 -10.03 -24.08
C PRO A 333 -19.01 -10.71 -22.76
N ILE A 334 -18.97 -9.97 -21.64
CA ILE A 334 -19.25 -10.49 -20.29
C ILE A 334 -20.73 -10.38 -19.95
N THR A 335 -21.38 -9.25 -20.29
CA THR A 335 -22.75 -8.95 -19.86
C THR A 335 -23.80 -9.50 -20.83
N ASP A 336 -23.46 -9.60 -22.11
CA ASP A 336 -24.43 -9.93 -23.18
C ASP A 336 -24.12 -11.30 -23.79
N TYR A 337 -22.91 -11.51 -24.34
CA TYR A 337 -22.61 -12.68 -25.13
C TYR A 337 -22.32 -13.93 -24.31
N ALA A 338 -21.54 -13.83 -23.24
CA ALA A 338 -21.25 -14.99 -22.39
C ALA A 338 -22.52 -15.56 -21.74
N PRO A 339 -23.42 -14.74 -21.13
CA PRO A 339 -24.71 -15.24 -20.64
C PRO A 339 -25.59 -15.82 -21.76
N ALA A 340 -25.60 -15.22 -22.96
CA ALA A 340 -26.39 -15.74 -24.07
C ALA A 340 -25.94 -17.14 -24.51
N LEU A 341 -24.65 -17.43 -24.44
CA LEU A 341 -24.11 -18.77 -24.71
C LEU A 341 -24.35 -19.71 -23.51
N GLU A 342 -24.20 -19.24 -22.27
CA GLU A 342 -24.38 -20.05 -21.06
C GLU A 342 -25.85 -20.52 -20.88
N TYR A 343 -26.81 -19.68 -21.26
CA TYR A 343 -28.24 -19.98 -21.19
C TYR A 343 -28.82 -20.54 -22.51
N ASP A 344 -27.99 -21.01 -23.45
CA ASP A 344 -28.38 -21.60 -24.73
C ASP A 344 -29.30 -20.68 -25.56
N ILE A 345 -29.18 -19.34 -25.41
CA ILE A 345 -29.85 -18.37 -26.29
C ILE A 345 -29.19 -18.38 -27.68
N TYR A 346 -27.88 -18.57 -27.70
CA TYR A 346 -27.06 -18.79 -28.87
C TYR A 346 -26.28 -20.10 -28.71
N ASP A 347 -26.24 -20.88 -29.82
CA ASP A 347 -25.57 -22.19 -29.83
C ASP A 347 -24.03 -22.04 -29.87
N SER A 348 -23.54 -20.94 -30.38
CA SER A 348 -22.11 -20.69 -30.56
C SER A 348 -21.82 -19.21 -30.86
N THR A 349 -20.53 -18.85 -30.86
CA THR A 349 -20.06 -17.54 -31.33
C THR A 349 -20.30 -17.28 -32.81
N ALA A 350 -20.71 -18.30 -33.58
CA ALA A 350 -21.09 -18.20 -34.99
C ALA A 350 -22.61 -18.03 -35.20
N SER A 351 -23.39 -17.95 -34.12
CA SER A 351 -24.83 -17.70 -34.24
C SER A 351 -25.12 -16.34 -34.89
N ILE A 352 -26.11 -16.29 -35.75
CA ILE A 352 -26.48 -15.09 -36.51
C ILE A 352 -27.45 -14.27 -35.64
N VAL A 353 -27.15 -12.99 -35.49
CA VAL A 353 -28.03 -12.00 -34.87
C VAL A 353 -28.65 -11.14 -35.96
N HIS A 354 -29.97 -11.02 -35.99
CA HIS A 354 -30.67 -10.15 -36.93
C HIS A 354 -30.72 -8.72 -36.42
N ASP A 355 -30.08 -7.83 -37.13
CA ASP A 355 -30.06 -6.39 -36.82
C ASP A 355 -31.22 -5.68 -37.52
N VAL A 356 -32.38 -5.79 -36.93
CA VAL A 356 -33.66 -5.25 -37.46
C VAL A 356 -34.31 -4.31 -36.48
N PRO A 357 -35.28 -3.43 -36.91
CA PRO A 357 -36.04 -2.59 -35.99
C PRO A 357 -36.66 -3.40 -34.87
N TYR A 358 -36.44 -2.97 -33.65
CA TYR A 358 -36.86 -3.66 -32.42
C TYR A 358 -37.36 -2.66 -31.40
N ASN A 359 -38.37 -3.05 -30.63
CA ASN A 359 -38.83 -2.28 -29.47
C ASN A 359 -38.45 -2.95 -28.15
N TYR A 360 -38.26 -2.19 -27.10
CA TYR A 360 -38.12 -2.78 -25.76
C TYR A 360 -39.32 -3.68 -25.44
N PRO A 361 -39.11 -4.90 -24.92
CA PRO A 361 -40.20 -5.83 -24.66
C PRO A 361 -41.32 -5.23 -23.83
N GLY A 362 -42.57 -5.36 -24.33
CA GLY A 362 -43.76 -4.82 -23.67
C GLY A 362 -43.95 -3.31 -23.76
N THR A 363 -43.22 -2.62 -24.63
CA THR A 363 -43.35 -1.17 -24.84
C THR A 363 -43.38 -0.82 -26.33
N ASP A 364 -43.84 0.41 -26.66
CA ASP A 364 -43.74 0.99 -28.00
C ASP A 364 -42.44 1.80 -28.20
N THR A 365 -41.49 1.68 -27.25
CA THR A 365 -40.22 2.43 -27.31
C THR A 365 -39.23 1.71 -28.20
N PRO A 366 -38.81 2.31 -29.32
CA PRO A 366 -37.88 1.66 -30.26
C PRO A 366 -36.45 1.66 -29.70
N VAL A 367 -35.74 0.57 -30.01
CA VAL A 367 -34.29 0.44 -29.82
C VAL A 367 -33.59 0.85 -31.12
N TYR A 368 -32.64 1.75 -31.03
CA TYR A 368 -31.89 2.23 -32.18
C TYR A 368 -30.41 1.86 -32.03
N ASN A 369 -29.79 1.49 -33.17
CA ASN A 369 -28.34 1.56 -33.27
C ASN A 369 -27.88 3.03 -33.12
N TRP A 370 -26.62 3.22 -32.74
CA TRP A 370 -26.06 4.56 -32.51
C TRP A 370 -26.16 5.49 -33.75
N ASP A 371 -26.10 4.91 -34.94
CA ASP A 371 -26.20 5.58 -36.24
C ASP A 371 -27.62 5.55 -36.83
N ARG A 372 -28.59 4.95 -36.12
CA ARG A 372 -29.99 4.73 -36.52
C ARG A 372 -30.17 3.92 -37.79
N SER A 373 -29.17 3.15 -38.21
CA SER A 373 -29.26 2.20 -39.33
C SER A 373 -29.40 0.75 -38.83
N TYR A 374 -29.79 -0.14 -39.71
CA TYR A 374 -29.89 -1.57 -39.45
C TYR A 374 -29.25 -2.32 -40.62
N PHE A 375 -28.56 -3.42 -40.32
CA PHE A 375 -27.84 -4.21 -41.35
C PHE A 375 -28.63 -5.41 -41.83
N GLY A 376 -29.74 -5.78 -41.18
CA GLY A 376 -30.60 -6.91 -41.56
C GLY A 376 -30.32 -8.20 -40.79
#